data_c3cc91cc2f5f3ee79095a9dad1b14de9
#
_entry.id   c3cc91cc2f5f3ee79095a9dad1b14de9
#
_cell.length_a   1.000
_cell.length_b   1.000
_cell.length_c   1.000
_cell.angle_alpha   90.00
_cell.angle_beta   90.00
_cell.angle_gamma   90.00
#
_symmetry.space_group_name_H-M   'P 1'
#
loop_
_entity.id
_entity.type
_entity.pdbx_description
1 polymer ?
#
loop_
_entity_poly.entity_id
_entity_poly.type
_entity_poly.pdbx_seq_one_letter_code
_entity_poly.pdbx_strand_id
1 'polypeptide(L)'
;MDDSKLWKVFSVFIRLRDCNENGFGQCFTCKRFVIWNKGGQCGHGIGRQHMSIKYDEKNNHLQCKLCNGPEGGEQAKYKEEVNKRYGPQTWDLLELKKRQACNWTQFEIDA
;
A
#
# COMPACT_ATOMS: atom_id res chain seq x y z
N MET A 1 -2.22 18.64 -8.57
CA MET A 1 -3.12 17.81 -9.41
C MET A 1 -3.89 16.86 -8.52
N ASP A 2 -5.20 16.77 -8.75
CA ASP A 2 -6.06 15.90 -7.97
C ASP A 2 -6.04 14.48 -8.55
N ASP A 3 -5.56 13.53 -7.76
CA ASP A 3 -5.47 12.13 -8.15
C ASP A 3 -6.43 11.22 -7.39
N SER A 4 -7.49 11.82 -6.81
CA SER A 4 -8.40 11.06 -5.95
C SER A 4 -9.10 9.90 -6.67
N LYS A 5 -9.44 10.06 -7.95
CA LYS A 5 -10.05 8.98 -8.73
C LYS A 5 -9.06 7.85 -8.97
N LEU A 6 -7.81 8.19 -9.29
CA LEU A 6 -6.76 7.21 -9.50
C LEU A 6 -6.50 6.44 -8.21
N TRP A 7 -6.45 7.15 -7.08
CA TRP A 7 -6.25 6.49 -5.79
C TRP A 7 -7.37 5.51 -5.47
N LYS A 8 -8.62 5.86 -5.75
CA LYS A 8 -9.75 4.96 -5.52
C LYS A 8 -9.62 3.67 -6.31
N VAL A 9 -9.29 3.78 -7.59
CA VAL A 9 -9.10 2.61 -8.47
C VAL A 9 -7.93 1.77 -7.98
N PHE A 10 -6.82 2.41 -7.67
CA PHE A 10 -5.62 1.72 -7.17
C PHE A 10 -5.90 1.00 -5.85
N SER A 11 -6.63 1.64 -4.94
CA SER A 11 -6.99 1.05 -3.66
C SER A 11 -7.81 -0.23 -3.84
N VAL A 12 -8.78 -0.21 -4.76
CA VAL A 12 -9.57 -1.41 -5.07
C VAL A 12 -8.67 -2.50 -5.63
N PHE A 13 -7.79 -2.15 -6.57
CA PHE A 13 -6.86 -3.08 -7.17
C PHE A 13 -5.98 -3.78 -6.13
N ILE A 14 -5.38 -3.01 -5.24
CA ILE A 14 -4.49 -3.56 -4.20
C ILE A 14 -5.25 -4.50 -3.26
N ARG A 15 -6.44 -4.09 -2.82
CA ARG A 15 -7.23 -4.90 -1.90
C ARG A 15 -7.64 -6.23 -2.54
N LEU A 16 -8.07 -6.18 -3.79
CA LEU A 16 -8.45 -7.39 -4.53
C LEU A 16 -7.24 -8.26 -4.84
N ARG A 17 -6.09 -7.64 -5.19
CA ARG A 17 -4.85 -8.38 -5.44
C ARG A 17 -4.47 -9.26 -4.23
N ASP A 18 -4.68 -8.74 -3.02
CA ASP A 18 -4.28 -9.41 -1.79
C ASP A 18 -5.36 -10.33 -1.21
N CYS A 19 -6.46 -10.52 -1.94
CA CYS A 19 -7.56 -11.39 -1.55
C CYS A 19 -7.69 -12.57 -2.52
N ASN A 20 -8.38 -13.62 -2.05
CA ASN A 20 -8.73 -14.75 -2.91
C ASN A 20 -9.92 -14.37 -3.81
N GLU A 21 -10.36 -15.31 -4.63
CA GLU A 21 -11.48 -15.08 -5.57
C GLU A 21 -12.79 -14.73 -4.88
N ASN A 22 -12.94 -15.09 -3.60
CA ASN A 22 -14.13 -14.78 -2.82
C ASN A 22 -14.03 -13.47 -2.04
N GLY A 23 -12.93 -12.72 -2.22
CA GLY A 23 -12.74 -11.43 -1.57
C GLY A 23 -12.20 -11.49 -0.16
N PHE A 24 -11.65 -12.63 0.28
CA PHE A 24 -11.05 -12.80 1.61
C PHE A 24 -9.53 -12.73 1.50
N GLY A 25 -8.91 -11.99 2.42
CA GLY A 25 -7.46 -11.93 2.50
C GLY A 25 -7.01 -11.74 3.93
N GLN A 26 -5.69 -11.68 4.12
CA GLN A 26 -5.10 -11.44 5.43
C GLN A 26 -4.53 -10.03 5.51
N CYS A 27 -4.74 -9.37 6.64
CA CYS A 27 -4.07 -8.12 6.93
C CYS A 27 -2.56 -8.33 6.79
N PHE A 28 -1.91 -7.45 6.06
CA PHE A 28 -0.48 -7.55 5.78
C PHE A 28 0.37 -7.58 7.06
N THR A 29 -0.05 -6.86 8.09
CA THR A 29 0.73 -6.70 9.32
C THR A 29 0.29 -7.65 10.44
N CYS A 30 -1.00 -7.76 10.75
CA CYS A 30 -1.45 -8.59 11.87
C CYS A 30 -1.94 -9.98 11.45
N LYS A 31 -2.07 -10.22 10.15
CA LYS A 31 -2.51 -11.51 9.57
C LYS A 31 -3.96 -11.89 9.87
N ARG A 32 -4.74 -10.99 10.46
CA ARG A 32 -6.18 -11.21 10.67
C ARG A 32 -6.87 -11.29 9.32
N PHE A 33 -7.84 -12.18 9.19
CA PHE A 33 -8.63 -12.29 7.95
C PHE A 33 -9.59 -11.12 7.84
N VAL A 34 -9.69 -10.56 6.64
CA VAL A 34 -10.59 -9.45 6.33
C VAL A 34 -11.20 -9.66 4.95
N ILE A 35 -12.35 -9.01 4.73
CA ILE A 35 -12.99 -8.95 3.41
C ILE A 35 -12.55 -7.63 2.78
N TRP A 36 -12.25 -7.65 1.49
CA TRP A 36 -11.63 -6.52 0.80
C TRP A 36 -12.39 -5.20 0.97
N ASN A 37 -13.72 -5.24 1.03
CA ASN A 37 -14.56 -4.04 1.16
C ASN A 37 -15.33 -3.99 2.49
N LYS A 38 -15.03 -4.90 3.42
CA LYS A 38 -15.63 -4.92 4.75
C LYS A 38 -14.51 -5.14 5.76
N GLY A 39 -13.96 -4.04 6.25
CA GLY A 39 -12.84 -4.07 7.16
C GLY A 39 -11.49 -4.03 6.47
N GLY A 40 -11.41 -4.45 5.21
CA GLY A 40 -10.18 -4.38 4.43
C GLY A 40 -9.92 -2.98 3.89
N GLN A 41 -8.70 -2.50 4.04
CA GLN A 41 -8.28 -1.18 3.56
C GLN A 41 -6.96 -1.31 2.82
N CYS A 42 -6.68 -0.34 1.95
CA CYS A 42 -5.38 -0.26 1.30
C CYS A 42 -4.46 0.53 2.21
N GLY A 43 -3.58 -0.17 2.90
CA GLY A 43 -2.58 0.45 3.76
C GLY A 43 -1.28 0.64 3.02
N HIS A 44 -0.58 1.73 3.35
CA HIS A 44 0.74 2.01 2.77
C HIS A 44 1.80 1.95 3.87
N GLY A 45 2.99 1.44 3.51
CA GLY A 45 4.08 1.35 4.47
C GLY A 45 4.72 2.70 4.72
N ILE A 46 5.08 3.40 3.65
CA ILE A 46 5.60 4.76 3.70
C ILE A 46 4.49 5.69 3.24
N GLY A 47 4.31 6.81 3.94
CA GLY A 47 3.17 7.68 3.76
C GLY A 47 2.91 8.10 2.31
N ARG A 48 1.63 8.11 1.93
CA ARG A 48 1.23 8.39 0.55
C ARG A 48 1.37 9.86 0.14
N GLN A 49 1.80 10.73 1.05
CA GLN A 49 2.15 12.10 0.70
C GLN A 49 3.39 12.16 -0.21
N HIS A 50 4.16 11.08 -0.28
CA HIS A 50 5.32 10.99 -1.16
C HIS A 50 4.91 10.37 -2.49
N MET A 51 4.67 11.22 -3.49
CA MET A 51 4.13 10.79 -4.80
C MET A 51 4.98 9.75 -5.50
N SER A 52 6.30 9.75 -5.28
CA SER A 52 7.20 8.79 -5.91
C SER A 52 6.92 7.34 -5.54
N ILE A 53 6.27 7.11 -4.39
CA ILE A 53 5.96 5.76 -3.91
C ILE A 53 4.49 5.54 -3.61
N LYS A 54 3.65 6.56 -3.79
CA LYS A 54 2.22 6.47 -3.49
C LYS A 54 1.55 5.29 -4.21
N TYR A 55 1.94 5.07 -5.45
CA TYR A 55 1.37 4.01 -6.30
C TYR A 55 2.33 2.84 -6.50
N ASP A 56 3.35 2.72 -5.66
CA ASP A 56 4.25 1.58 -5.71
C ASP A 56 3.55 0.36 -5.12
N GLU A 57 3.46 -0.72 -5.89
CA GLU A 57 2.72 -1.91 -5.49
C GLU A 57 3.36 -2.62 -4.29
N LYS A 58 4.65 -2.42 -4.05
CA LYS A 58 5.34 -3.00 -2.91
C LYS A 58 5.14 -2.18 -1.63
N ASN A 59 4.70 -0.94 -1.78
CA ASN A 59 4.42 -0.05 -0.66
C ASN A 59 2.95 -0.08 -0.22
N ASN A 60 2.11 -0.85 -0.91
CA ASN A 60 0.67 -0.87 -0.67
C ASN A 60 0.17 -2.30 -0.54
N HIS A 61 -0.54 -2.57 0.55
CA HIS A 61 -1.06 -3.91 0.85
C HIS A 61 -2.37 -3.81 1.62
N LEU A 62 -3.14 -4.90 1.57
CA LEU A 62 -4.35 -5.02 2.36
C LEU A 62 -4.02 -4.96 3.84
N GLN A 63 -4.70 -4.10 4.58
CA GLN A 63 -4.61 -4.04 6.03
C GLN A 63 -6.00 -3.99 6.64
N CYS A 64 -6.11 -4.48 7.87
CA CYS A 64 -7.35 -4.33 8.61
C CYS A 64 -7.46 -2.87 9.10
N LYS A 65 -8.68 -2.50 9.43
CA LYS A 65 -8.99 -1.14 9.88
C LYS A 65 -8.18 -0.71 11.10
N LEU A 66 -7.95 -1.64 12.02
CA LEU A 66 -7.19 -1.35 13.24
C LEU A 66 -5.73 -1.03 12.93
N CYS A 67 -5.05 -1.89 12.14
CA CYS A 67 -3.66 -1.67 11.79
C CYS A 67 -3.46 -0.43 10.95
N ASN A 68 -4.34 -0.19 9.97
CA ASN A 68 -4.19 0.94 9.06
C ASN A 68 -4.55 2.28 9.71
N GLY A 69 -5.43 2.29 10.69
CA GLY A 69 -5.93 3.51 11.32
C GLY A 69 -5.23 3.86 12.63
N PRO A 70 -5.81 3.46 13.78
CA PRO A 70 -5.32 3.88 15.10
C PRO A 70 -3.88 3.47 15.38
N GLU A 71 -3.41 2.39 14.76
CA GLU A 71 -2.05 1.89 14.97
C GLU A 71 -1.03 2.57 14.06
N GLY A 72 -1.44 3.61 13.32
CA GLY A 72 -0.53 4.37 12.47
C GLY A 72 0.07 3.59 11.31
N GLY A 73 -0.59 2.51 10.88
CA GLY A 73 -0.12 1.67 9.77
C GLY A 73 0.85 0.58 10.17
N GLU A 74 1.20 0.49 11.45
CA GLU A 74 2.14 -0.54 11.97
C GLU A 74 3.46 -0.56 11.21
N GLN A 75 4.13 0.59 11.14
CA GLN A 75 5.25 0.79 10.22
C GLN A 75 6.42 -0.19 10.43
N ALA A 76 6.80 -0.49 11.66
CA ALA A 76 7.88 -1.43 11.94
C ALA A 76 7.54 -2.84 11.45
N LYS A 77 6.32 -3.27 11.71
CA LYS A 77 5.82 -4.57 11.26
C LYS A 77 5.69 -4.59 9.74
N TYR A 78 5.26 -3.48 9.17
CA TYR A 78 5.12 -3.32 7.72
C TYR A 78 6.47 -3.51 7.02
N LYS A 79 7.51 -2.85 7.54
CA LYS A 79 8.87 -2.98 7.02
C LYS A 79 9.33 -4.45 7.03
N GLU A 80 9.11 -5.12 8.14
CA GLU A 80 9.47 -6.53 8.29
C GLU A 80 8.79 -7.39 7.24
N GLU A 81 7.49 -7.19 7.04
CA GLU A 81 6.71 -7.97 6.08
C GLU A 81 7.09 -7.66 4.63
N VAL A 82 7.38 -6.41 4.31
CA VAL A 82 7.85 -6.03 2.97
C VAL A 82 9.16 -6.75 2.66
N ASN A 83 10.12 -6.68 3.58
CA ASN A 83 11.42 -7.31 3.37
C ASN A 83 11.31 -8.84 3.30
N LYS A 84 10.39 -9.42 4.05
CA LYS A 84 10.16 -10.86 4.03
C LYS A 84 9.57 -11.31 2.70
N ARG A 85 8.64 -10.54 2.13
CA ARG A 85 7.95 -10.89 0.89
C ARG A 85 8.78 -10.64 -0.35
N TYR A 86 9.48 -9.50 -0.43
CA TYR A 86 10.13 -9.02 -1.65
C TYR A 86 11.66 -9.06 -1.60
N GLY A 87 12.24 -9.28 -0.43
CA GLY A 87 13.70 -9.30 -0.26
C GLY A 87 14.17 -8.33 0.81
N PRO A 88 15.32 -8.63 1.46
CA PRO A 88 15.74 -7.91 2.68
C PRO A 88 16.10 -6.45 2.49
N GLN A 89 16.25 -5.97 1.25
CA GLN A 89 16.61 -4.58 1.00
C GLN A 89 15.47 -3.77 0.39
N THR A 90 14.29 -4.38 0.25
CA THR A 90 13.16 -3.73 -0.45
C THR A 90 12.72 -2.47 0.27
N TRP A 91 12.58 -2.49 1.59
CA TRP A 91 12.18 -1.30 2.34
C TRP A 91 13.17 -0.15 2.16
N ASP A 92 14.47 -0.46 2.20
CA ASP A 92 15.49 0.56 2.02
C ASP A 92 15.42 1.18 0.63
N LEU A 93 15.10 0.38 -0.39
CA LEU A 93 14.91 0.88 -1.75
C LEU A 93 13.67 1.78 -1.84
N LEU A 94 12.61 1.46 -1.14
CA LEU A 94 11.43 2.31 -1.06
C LEU A 94 11.74 3.64 -0.38
N GLU A 95 12.52 3.60 0.72
CA GLU A 95 12.96 4.81 1.41
C GLU A 95 13.80 5.70 0.50
N LEU A 96 14.67 5.09 -0.29
CA LEU A 96 15.49 5.82 -1.25
C LEU A 96 14.61 6.46 -2.33
N LYS A 97 13.65 5.71 -2.86
CA LYS A 97 12.71 6.20 -3.87
C LYS A 97 11.84 7.34 -3.35
N LYS A 98 11.48 7.29 -2.06
CA LYS A 98 10.71 8.35 -1.41
C LYS A 98 11.39 9.71 -1.54
N ARG A 99 12.72 9.74 -1.50
CA ARG A 99 13.49 10.97 -1.54
C ARG A 99 13.61 11.57 -2.93
N GLN A 100 13.20 10.84 -3.96
CA GLN A 100 13.28 11.33 -5.35
C GLN A 100 12.18 12.36 -5.59
N ALA A 101 12.56 13.45 -6.28
CA ALA A 101 11.56 14.39 -6.76
C ALA A 101 10.69 13.70 -7.79
N CYS A 102 9.39 13.87 -7.66
CA CYS A 102 8.43 13.26 -8.59
C CYS A 102 7.58 14.36 -9.21
N ASN A 103 7.89 14.69 -10.46
CA ASN A 103 7.11 15.64 -11.25
C ASN A 103 6.18 14.84 -12.16
N TRP A 104 5.01 14.51 -11.63
CA TRP A 104 4.01 13.77 -12.40
C TRP A 104 3.44 14.68 -13.47
N THR A 105 3.69 14.33 -14.72
CA THR A 105 3.09 15.00 -15.85
C THR A 105 1.73 14.40 -16.15
N GLN A 106 0.92 15.11 -16.93
CA GLN A 106 -0.38 14.58 -17.35
C GLN A 106 -0.21 13.27 -18.11
N PHE A 107 0.85 13.16 -18.91
CA PHE A 107 1.15 11.94 -19.64
C PHE A 107 1.37 10.75 -18.70
N GLU A 108 2.14 10.92 -17.65
CA GLU A 108 2.41 9.86 -16.69
C GLU A 108 1.16 9.40 -15.96
N ILE A 109 0.26 10.32 -15.66
CA ILE A 109 -0.99 10.00 -14.96
C ILE A 109 -1.96 9.27 -15.89
N ASP A 110 -2.02 9.67 -17.15
CA ASP A 110 -2.91 9.05 -18.12
C ASP A 110 -2.40 7.70 -18.63
N ALA A 111 -1.11 7.47 -18.51
CA ALA A 111 -0.52 6.20 -18.91
C ALA A 111 -0.84 5.10 -17.92
#